data_31032737fa93eab498b0623bc5f570c8
#
_entry.id   31032737fa93eab498b0623bc5f570c8
#
_cell.length_a   1.000
_cell.length_b   1.000
_cell.length_c   1.000
_cell.angle_alpha   90.00
_cell.angle_beta   90.00
_cell.angle_gamma   90.00
#
_symmetry.space_group_name_H-M   'P 1'
#
loop_
_entity.id
_entity.type
_entity.pdbx_description
1 polymer ?
#
loop_
_entity_poly.entity_id
_entity_poly.type
_entity_poly.pdbx_seq_one_letter_code
_entity_poly.pdbx_strand_id
1 'polypeptide(L)'
;GSEMCIRDRLTVGLGAVGGFLYYFVVKALNADIDTKYRKTKIIQYLCGIFTVAVALTIHTWVATMAWFTTYLGPRIGEEAAIAAVTAYQDGMLLAIAPMYVPMILAFGIHFVMLLAGKTRYSRWMLAFHPVTWNLLLAAVPDIAQAMQMPVATWMSVMSQSSTNSAIMVWCIAAAVYERSHTQ
;
A
#
# COMPACT_ATOMS: atom_id res chain seq x y z
N GLY A 1 -6.37 28.98 -6.97
CA GLY A 1 -5.67 28.63 -5.71
C GLY A 1 -6.52 27.88 -4.69
N SER A 2 -7.86 28.08 -4.66
CA SER A 2 -8.74 27.44 -3.67
C SER A 2 -9.14 26.01 -4.00
N GLU A 3 -9.29 25.66 -5.27
CA GLU A 3 -9.76 24.34 -5.67
C GLU A 3 -8.72 23.23 -5.46
N MET A 4 -7.46 23.49 -5.69
CA MET A 4 -6.37 22.53 -5.48
C MET A 4 -6.24 22.18 -3.98
N CYS A 5 -6.42 23.15 -3.08
CA CYS A 5 -6.37 22.96 -1.64
C CYS A 5 -7.50 22.07 -1.10
N ILE A 6 -8.68 22.07 -1.74
CA ILE A 6 -9.83 21.22 -1.38
C ILE A 6 -9.56 19.77 -1.82
N ARG A 7 -9.03 19.56 -3.02
CA ARG A 7 -8.69 18.21 -3.53
C ARG A 7 -7.64 17.54 -2.66
N ASP A 8 -6.60 18.26 -2.24
CA ASP A 8 -5.54 17.74 -1.39
C ASP A 8 -6.08 17.33 -0.01
N ARG A 9 -6.94 18.15 0.59
CA ARG A 9 -7.58 17.84 1.89
C ARG A 9 -8.50 16.62 1.80
N LEU A 10 -9.26 16.48 0.71
CA LEU A 10 -10.10 15.31 0.47
C LEU A 10 -9.25 14.04 0.31
N THR A 11 -8.12 14.12 -0.39
CA THR A 11 -7.21 12.99 -0.57
C THR A 11 -6.65 12.51 0.77
N VAL A 12 -6.29 13.43 1.68
CA VAL A 12 -5.85 13.09 3.05
C VAL A 12 -6.96 12.40 3.83
N GLY A 13 -8.17 12.97 3.79
CA GLY A 13 -9.34 12.39 4.47
C GLY A 13 -9.67 10.99 3.96
N LEU A 14 -9.68 10.81 2.64
CA LEU A 14 -9.91 9.50 2.01
C LEU A 14 -8.78 8.50 2.34
N GLY A 15 -7.53 8.96 2.38
CA GLY A 15 -6.39 8.14 2.80
C GLY A 15 -6.49 7.69 4.26
N ALA A 16 -6.95 8.56 5.15
CA ALA A 16 -7.19 8.22 6.55
C ALA A 16 -8.31 7.18 6.70
N VAL A 17 -9.44 7.36 5.99
CA VAL A 17 -10.53 6.36 5.96
C VAL A 17 -10.03 5.05 5.37
N GLY A 18 -9.26 5.09 4.28
CA GLY A 18 -8.62 3.92 3.68
C GLY A 18 -7.72 3.18 4.67
N GLY A 19 -6.97 3.89 5.52
CA GLY A 19 -6.15 3.32 6.57
C GLY A 19 -6.95 2.46 7.56
N PHE A 20 -8.16 2.88 7.94
CA PHE A 20 -9.05 2.05 8.76
C PHE A 20 -9.50 0.77 8.05
N LEU A 21 -9.70 0.82 6.73
CA LEU A 21 -10.08 -0.38 5.96
C LEU A 21 -8.96 -1.43 5.96
N TYR A 22 -7.71 -1.02 6.07
CA TYR A 22 -6.58 -1.94 6.25
C TYR A 22 -6.73 -2.84 7.49
N TYR A 23 -7.36 -2.35 8.56
CA TYR A 23 -7.65 -3.18 9.73
C TYR A 23 -8.48 -4.42 9.38
N PHE A 24 -9.51 -4.25 8.57
CA PHE A 24 -10.36 -5.36 8.16
C PHE A 24 -9.61 -6.35 7.26
N VAL A 25 -8.74 -5.85 6.38
CA VAL A 25 -7.89 -6.70 5.54
C VAL A 25 -6.93 -7.51 6.41
N VAL A 26 -6.24 -6.88 7.35
CA VAL A 26 -5.34 -7.55 8.30
C VAL A 26 -6.07 -8.63 9.09
N LYS A 27 -7.26 -8.32 9.58
CA LYS A 27 -8.10 -9.27 10.31
C LYS A 27 -8.53 -10.45 9.43
N ALA A 28 -8.89 -10.20 8.19
CA ALA A 28 -9.25 -11.24 7.23
C ALA A 28 -8.05 -12.15 6.92
N LEU A 29 -6.89 -11.58 6.56
CA LEU A 29 -5.66 -12.34 6.32
C LEU A 29 -5.25 -13.18 7.54
N ASN A 30 -5.42 -12.64 8.76
CA ASN A 30 -5.13 -13.39 9.98
C ASN A 30 -6.11 -14.55 10.20
N ALA A 31 -7.39 -14.33 9.90
CA ALA A 31 -8.41 -15.37 10.03
C ALA A 31 -8.17 -16.55 9.08
N ASP A 32 -7.55 -16.31 7.93
CA ASP A 32 -7.24 -17.34 6.92
C ASP A 32 -6.19 -18.36 7.37
N ILE A 33 -5.25 -17.94 8.21
CA ILE A 33 -4.20 -18.83 8.72
C ILE A 33 -4.81 -19.88 9.66
N ASP A 34 -4.47 -21.15 9.46
CA ASP A 34 -4.93 -22.26 10.28
C ASP A 34 -4.63 -22.02 11.77
N THR A 35 -5.60 -22.32 12.62
CA THR A 35 -5.57 -22.08 14.06
C THR A 35 -4.44 -22.79 14.79
N LYS A 36 -3.95 -23.90 14.27
CA LYS A 36 -2.78 -24.64 14.82
C LYS A 36 -1.50 -23.80 14.80
N TYR A 37 -1.41 -22.76 13.94
CA TYR A 37 -0.25 -21.86 13.87
C TYR A 37 -0.44 -20.60 14.72
N ARG A 38 -0.91 -20.76 15.96
CA ARG A 38 -1.26 -19.65 16.86
C ARG A 38 -0.19 -18.57 17.01
N LYS A 39 1.08 -18.96 17.16
CA LYS A 39 2.19 -17.99 17.31
C LYS A 39 2.34 -17.13 16.05
N THR A 40 2.31 -17.76 14.88
CA THR A 40 2.37 -17.06 13.57
C THR A 40 1.21 -16.10 13.40
N LYS A 41 -0.02 -16.52 13.78
CA LYS A 41 -1.21 -15.64 13.76
C LYS A 41 -1.01 -14.40 14.64
N ILE A 42 -0.50 -14.57 15.85
CA ILE A 42 -0.27 -13.43 16.78
C ILE A 42 0.75 -12.46 16.16
N ILE A 43 1.89 -12.96 15.67
CA ILE A 43 2.93 -12.11 15.05
C ILE A 43 2.37 -11.39 13.82
N GLN A 44 1.70 -12.11 12.91
CA GLN A 44 1.09 -11.54 11.71
C GLN A 44 0.07 -10.46 12.07
N TYR A 45 -0.78 -10.70 13.08
CA TYR A 45 -1.79 -9.74 13.52
C TYR A 45 -1.17 -8.48 14.13
N LEU A 46 -0.17 -8.62 15.00
CA LEU A 46 0.54 -7.48 15.59
C LEU A 46 1.23 -6.64 14.52
N CYS A 47 1.95 -7.28 13.59
CA CYS A 47 2.55 -6.59 12.45
C CYS A 47 1.49 -5.89 11.59
N GLY A 48 0.34 -6.52 11.39
CA GLY A 48 -0.78 -5.96 10.66
C GLY A 48 -1.39 -4.73 11.32
N ILE A 49 -1.56 -4.72 12.64
CA ILE A 49 -2.02 -3.53 13.37
C ILE A 49 -1.04 -2.38 13.21
N PHE A 50 0.27 -2.64 13.30
CA PHE A 50 1.28 -1.63 12.98
C PHE A 50 1.15 -1.11 11.56
N THR A 51 0.81 -1.97 10.58
CA THR A 51 0.57 -1.56 9.18
C THR A 51 -0.55 -0.52 9.07
N VAL A 52 -1.62 -0.63 9.88
CA VAL A 52 -2.71 0.37 9.90
C VAL A 52 -2.17 1.74 10.33
N ALA A 53 -1.37 1.78 11.42
CA ALA A 53 -0.76 3.02 11.90
C ALA A 53 0.21 3.62 10.87
N VAL A 54 1.02 2.76 10.23
CA VAL A 54 1.95 3.15 9.17
C VAL A 54 1.22 3.74 7.97
N ALA A 55 0.13 3.12 7.51
CA ALA A 55 -0.65 3.62 6.39
C ALA A 55 -1.16 5.05 6.66
N LEU A 56 -1.69 5.32 7.86
CA LEU A 56 -2.12 6.66 8.25
C LEU A 56 -0.96 7.66 8.25
N THR A 57 0.20 7.27 8.80
CA THR A 57 1.39 8.12 8.86
C THR A 57 1.90 8.46 7.46
N ILE A 58 1.98 7.47 6.56
CA ILE A 58 2.45 7.67 5.18
C ILE A 58 1.49 8.59 4.41
N HIS A 59 0.18 8.39 4.52
CA HIS A 59 -0.79 9.25 3.84
C HIS A 59 -0.69 10.70 4.33
N THR A 60 -0.52 10.91 5.63
CA THR A 60 -0.32 12.25 6.20
C THR A 60 0.99 12.88 5.69
N TRP A 61 2.05 12.10 5.63
CA TRP A 61 3.36 12.56 5.15
C TRP A 61 3.32 12.96 3.66
N VAL A 62 2.78 12.10 2.79
CA VAL A 62 2.62 12.38 1.34
C VAL A 62 1.75 13.63 1.12
N ALA A 63 0.67 13.76 1.86
CA ALA A 63 -0.21 14.91 1.78
C ALA A 63 0.48 16.20 2.25
N THR A 64 1.33 16.12 3.27
CA THR A 64 2.13 17.25 3.74
C THR A 64 3.11 17.71 2.66
N MET A 65 3.78 16.79 1.96
CA MET A 65 4.66 17.12 0.83
C MET A 65 3.89 17.81 -0.31
N ALA A 66 2.74 17.26 -0.70
CA ALA A 66 1.89 17.85 -1.72
C ALA A 66 1.43 19.27 -1.33
N TRP A 67 1.05 19.46 -0.06
CA TRP A 67 0.68 20.78 0.45
C TRP A 67 1.85 21.75 0.40
N PHE A 68 3.05 21.37 0.83
CA PHE A 68 4.23 22.23 0.77
C PHE A 68 4.56 22.63 -0.66
N THR A 69 4.52 21.72 -1.62
CA THR A 69 4.75 22.05 -3.04
C THR A 69 3.75 23.09 -3.53
N THR A 70 2.46 22.89 -3.25
CA THR A 70 1.38 23.79 -3.64
C THR A 70 1.47 25.15 -2.94
N TYR A 71 1.90 25.17 -1.68
CA TYR A 71 2.01 26.40 -0.88
C TYR A 71 3.28 27.19 -1.19
N LEU A 72 4.41 26.50 -1.33
CA LEU A 72 5.71 27.14 -1.56
C LEU A 72 5.94 27.54 -3.03
N GLY A 73 5.50 26.74 -3.97
CA GLY A 73 5.73 26.97 -5.39
C GLY A 73 5.41 28.41 -5.84
N PRO A 74 4.22 28.97 -5.56
CA PRO A 74 3.89 30.34 -5.90
C PRO A 74 4.72 31.43 -5.16
N ARG A 75 5.41 31.08 -4.08
CA ARG A 75 6.14 32.00 -3.20
C ARG A 75 7.64 32.06 -3.47
N ILE A 76 8.23 30.92 -3.77
CA ILE A 76 9.69 30.80 -3.92
C ILE A 76 10.11 30.28 -5.30
N GLY A 77 9.13 30.00 -6.18
CA GLY A 77 9.34 29.34 -7.47
C GLY A 77 9.20 27.82 -7.38
N GLU A 78 8.72 27.22 -8.45
CA GLU A 78 8.43 25.79 -8.53
C GLU A 78 9.66 24.91 -8.28
N GLU A 79 10.77 25.25 -8.92
CA GLU A 79 12.03 24.50 -8.80
C GLU A 79 12.56 24.50 -7.34
N ALA A 80 12.56 25.66 -6.68
CA ALA A 80 12.99 25.78 -5.29
C ALA A 80 12.02 25.04 -4.34
N ALA A 81 10.73 25.06 -4.61
CA ALA A 81 9.74 24.32 -3.83
C ALA A 81 9.92 22.80 -3.96
N ILE A 82 10.15 22.29 -5.17
CA ILE A 82 10.45 20.88 -5.42
C ILE A 82 11.74 20.48 -4.70
N ALA A 83 12.81 21.27 -4.79
CA ALA A 83 14.08 20.99 -4.13
C ALA A 83 13.90 20.92 -2.60
N ALA A 84 13.13 21.83 -2.00
CA ALA A 84 12.86 21.85 -0.56
C ALA A 84 12.06 20.61 -0.11
N VAL A 85 11.06 20.19 -0.91
CA VAL A 85 10.23 19.00 -0.62
C VAL A 85 11.06 17.73 -0.78
N THR A 86 11.94 17.65 -1.80
CA THR A 86 12.85 16.52 -1.98
C THR A 86 13.82 16.39 -0.80
N ALA A 87 14.43 17.49 -0.37
CA ALA A 87 15.31 17.48 0.80
C ALA A 87 14.59 17.04 2.08
N TYR A 88 13.34 17.46 2.28
CA TYR A 88 12.50 16.99 3.36
C TYR A 88 12.20 15.49 3.25
N GLN A 89 11.87 15.01 2.05
CA GLN A 89 11.61 13.60 1.78
C GLN A 89 12.83 12.74 2.14
N ASP A 90 14.00 13.13 1.65
CA ASP A 90 15.26 12.41 1.89
C ASP A 90 15.61 12.37 3.38
N GLY A 91 15.44 13.49 4.08
CA GLY A 91 15.65 13.57 5.51
C GLY A 91 14.70 12.70 6.34
N MET A 92 13.46 12.55 5.89
CA MET A 92 12.44 11.73 6.56
C MET A 92 12.50 10.25 6.21
N LEU A 93 13.12 9.89 5.08
CA LEU A 93 13.15 8.51 4.58
C LEU A 93 13.74 7.54 5.62
N LEU A 94 14.82 7.93 6.29
CA LEU A 94 15.47 7.11 7.30
C LEU A 94 14.57 6.85 8.53
N ALA A 95 13.70 7.80 8.87
CA ALA A 95 12.75 7.65 9.96
C ALA A 95 11.54 6.79 9.58
N ILE A 96 11.13 6.85 8.31
CA ILE A 96 9.92 6.19 7.81
C ILE A 96 10.22 4.76 7.32
N ALA A 97 11.41 4.51 6.75
CA ALA A 97 11.77 3.20 6.21
C ALA A 97 11.56 2.03 7.20
N PRO A 98 11.93 2.12 8.49
CA PRO A 98 11.68 1.06 9.46
C PRO A 98 10.19 0.74 9.67
N MET A 99 9.29 1.70 9.40
CA MET A 99 7.85 1.51 9.54
C MET A 99 7.29 0.52 8.51
N TYR A 100 7.97 0.33 7.37
CA TYR A 100 7.58 -0.66 6.37
C TYR A 100 7.86 -2.10 6.81
N VAL A 101 8.76 -2.32 7.76
CA VAL A 101 9.12 -3.69 8.22
C VAL A 101 7.90 -4.45 8.75
N PRO A 102 7.08 -3.92 9.65
CA PRO A 102 5.86 -4.61 10.09
C PRO A 102 4.89 -4.90 8.94
N MET A 103 4.74 -4.00 7.98
CA MET A 103 3.89 -4.21 6.80
C MET A 103 4.40 -5.37 5.94
N ILE A 104 5.70 -5.39 5.65
CA ILE A 104 6.34 -6.47 4.89
C ILE A 104 6.17 -7.80 5.63
N LEU A 105 6.34 -7.82 6.96
CA LEU A 105 6.15 -9.01 7.77
C LEU A 105 4.69 -9.47 7.77
N ALA A 106 3.72 -8.56 7.92
CA ALA A 106 2.31 -8.92 7.95
C ALA A 106 1.86 -9.63 6.66
N PHE A 107 2.17 -9.04 5.52
CA PHE A 107 1.83 -9.61 4.21
C PHE A 107 2.74 -10.79 3.84
N GLY A 108 4.03 -10.72 4.15
CA GLY A 108 5.00 -11.78 3.89
C GLY A 108 4.71 -13.06 4.67
N ILE A 109 4.34 -12.96 5.95
CA ILE A 109 3.92 -14.13 6.75
C ILE A 109 2.71 -14.78 6.11
N HIS A 110 1.66 -14.02 5.77
CA HIS A 110 0.48 -14.60 5.12
C HIS A 110 0.82 -15.24 3.78
N PHE A 111 1.66 -14.59 2.96
CA PHE A 111 2.14 -15.13 1.69
C PHE A 111 2.84 -16.49 1.87
N VAL A 112 3.76 -16.60 2.82
CA VAL A 112 4.48 -17.84 3.12
C VAL A 112 3.51 -18.94 3.64
N MET A 113 2.55 -18.56 4.47
CA MET A 113 1.54 -19.51 4.97
C MET A 113 0.64 -20.03 3.84
N LEU A 114 0.25 -19.16 2.89
CA LEU A 114 -0.53 -19.54 1.71
C LEU A 114 0.30 -20.44 0.79
N LEU A 115 1.57 -20.11 0.53
CA LEU A 115 2.50 -20.92 -0.25
C LEU A 115 2.67 -22.32 0.35
N ALA A 116 2.76 -22.40 1.68
CA ALA A 116 2.90 -23.66 2.41
C ALA A 116 1.58 -24.44 2.51
N GLY A 117 0.45 -23.92 2.01
CA GLY A 117 -0.86 -24.55 2.12
C GLY A 117 -1.40 -24.59 3.55
N LYS A 118 -1.06 -23.59 4.37
CA LYS A 118 -1.42 -23.47 5.78
C LYS A 118 -2.49 -22.38 6.01
N THR A 119 -3.27 -22.10 4.98
CA THR A 119 -4.41 -21.19 5.00
C THR A 119 -5.64 -21.91 4.44
N ARG A 120 -6.83 -21.32 4.59
CA ARG A 120 -8.06 -21.85 4.02
C ARG A 120 -8.13 -21.72 2.50
N TYR A 121 -7.32 -20.81 1.91
CA TYR A 121 -7.28 -20.65 0.47
C TYR A 121 -6.32 -21.62 -0.19
N SER A 122 -6.62 -21.99 -1.42
CA SER A 122 -5.73 -22.80 -2.25
C SER A 122 -4.55 -21.99 -2.78
N ARG A 123 -3.42 -22.66 -3.08
CA ARG A 123 -2.16 -22.01 -3.47
C ARG A 123 -2.27 -21.14 -4.72
N TRP A 124 -3.21 -21.39 -5.63
CA TRP A 124 -3.36 -20.56 -6.83
C TRP A 124 -3.75 -19.11 -6.48
N MET A 125 -4.32 -18.87 -5.30
CA MET A 125 -4.60 -17.52 -4.79
C MET A 125 -3.34 -16.68 -4.61
N LEU A 126 -2.13 -17.27 -4.61
CA LEU A 126 -0.87 -16.53 -4.67
C LEU A 126 -0.80 -15.58 -5.86
N ALA A 127 -1.42 -15.92 -6.99
CA ALA A 127 -1.49 -15.05 -8.16
C ALA A 127 -2.20 -13.71 -7.88
N PHE A 128 -3.09 -13.67 -6.88
CA PHE A 128 -3.86 -12.49 -6.49
C PHE A 128 -3.39 -11.88 -5.17
N HIS A 129 -2.34 -12.47 -4.57
CA HIS A 129 -1.86 -12.03 -3.26
C HIS A 129 -1.27 -10.61 -3.33
N PRO A 130 -1.49 -9.77 -2.27
CA PRO A 130 -0.98 -8.40 -2.26
C PRO A 130 0.52 -8.28 -2.53
N VAL A 131 1.35 -9.21 -2.06
CA VAL A 131 2.79 -9.23 -2.35
C VAL A 131 3.05 -9.40 -3.84
N THR A 132 2.39 -10.35 -4.50
CA THR A 132 2.57 -10.61 -5.94
C THR A 132 2.17 -9.40 -6.76
N TRP A 133 1.00 -8.83 -6.50
CA TRP A 133 0.51 -7.67 -7.25
C TRP A 133 1.29 -6.40 -6.96
N ASN A 134 1.75 -6.21 -5.73
CA ASN A 134 2.61 -5.08 -5.40
C ASN A 134 3.92 -5.12 -6.20
N LEU A 135 4.57 -6.29 -6.26
CA LEU A 135 5.78 -6.49 -7.05
C LEU A 135 5.54 -6.27 -8.55
N LEU A 136 4.44 -6.81 -9.09
CA LEU A 136 4.08 -6.62 -10.50
C LEU A 136 3.82 -5.14 -10.81
N LEU A 137 3.01 -4.46 -10.00
CA LEU A 137 2.68 -3.05 -10.21
C LEU A 137 3.89 -2.13 -9.99
N ALA A 138 4.83 -2.51 -9.13
CA ALA A 138 6.07 -1.75 -8.96
C ALA A 138 7.02 -1.90 -10.17
N ALA A 139 7.07 -3.09 -10.80
CA ALA A 139 7.94 -3.35 -11.95
C ALA A 139 7.40 -2.82 -13.30
N VAL A 140 6.06 -2.69 -13.42
CA VAL A 140 5.42 -2.29 -14.70
C VAL A 140 5.88 -0.93 -15.23
N PRO A 141 6.06 0.14 -14.43
CA PRO A 141 6.55 1.42 -14.93
C PRO A 141 7.94 1.33 -15.55
N ASP A 142 8.86 0.61 -14.92
CA ASP A 142 10.23 0.47 -15.40
C ASP A 142 10.26 -0.29 -16.73
N ILE A 143 9.44 -1.34 -16.83
CA ILE A 143 9.26 -2.12 -18.08
C ILE A 143 8.66 -1.23 -19.17
N ALA A 144 7.61 -0.47 -18.86
CA ALA A 144 6.96 0.41 -19.82
C ALA A 144 7.90 1.52 -20.32
N GLN A 145 8.74 2.08 -19.42
CA GLN A 145 9.74 3.07 -19.77
C GLN A 145 10.83 2.46 -20.66
N ALA A 146 11.33 1.27 -20.33
CA ALA A 146 12.31 0.56 -21.12
C ALA A 146 11.79 0.23 -22.55
N MET A 147 10.48 -0.03 -22.66
CA MET A 147 9.79 -0.28 -23.93
C MET A 147 9.34 1.01 -24.64
N GLN A 148 9.65 2.20 -24.11
CA GLN A 148 9.25 3.51 -24.63
C GLN A 148 7.74 3.64 -24.88
N MET A 149 6.93 3.03 -24.01
CA MET A 149 5.47 3.08 -24.12
C MET A 149 4.94 4.48 -23.79
N PRO A 150 4.02 5.04 -24.58
CA PRO A 150 3.47 6.39 -24.35
C PRO A 150 2.70 6.52 -23.03
N VAL A 151 2.33 5.39 -22.41
CA VAL A 151 1.60 5.33 -21.14
C VAL A 151 2.49 5.19 -19.91
N ALA A 152 3.84 5.20 -20.08
CA ALA A 152 4.79 5.01 -18.98
C ALA A 152 4.55 5.98 -17.80
N THR A 153 4.23 7.23 -18.06
CA THR A 153 3.92 8.24 -17.03
C THR A 153 2.69 7.85 -16.21
N TRP A 154 1.62 7.38 -16.86
CA TRP A 154 0.41 6.90 -16.16
C TRP A 154 0.69 5.67 -15.31
N MET A 155 1.50 4.74 -15.81
CA MET A 155 1.90 3.54 -15.08
C MET A 155 2.75 3.89 -13.86
N SER A 156 3.61 4.92 -13.96
CA SER A 156 4.37 5.43 -12.81
C SER A 156 3.45 5.99 -11.71
N VAL A 157 2.42 6.75 -12.07
CA VAL A 157 1.42 7.25 -11.12
C VAL A 157 0.64 6.09 -10.47
N MET A 158 0.27 5.08 -11.25
CA MET A 158 -0.43 3.88 -10.74
C MET A 158 0.44 3.06 -9.79
N SER A 159 1.76 2.99 -10.01
CA SER A 159 2.66 2.26 -9.13
C SER A 159 2.74 2.84 -7.72
N GLN A 160 2.55 4.15 -7.56
CA GLN A 160 2.49 4.80 -6.25
C GLN A 160 1.30 4.33 -5.40
N SER A 161 0.23 3.84 -6.05
CA SER A 161 -0.95 3.25 -5.42
C SER A 161 -0.92 1.71 -5.42
N SER A 162 0.23 1.10 -5.71
CA SER A 162 0.38 -0.35 -5.92
C SER A 162 -0.16 -1.17 -4.74
N THR A 163 0.14 -0.77 -3.51
CA THR A 163 -0.31 -1.49 -2.31
C THR A 163 -1.84 -1.48 -2.17
N ASN A 164 -2.49 -0.34 -2.41
CA ASN A 164 -3.95 -0.22 -2.35
C ASN A 164 -4.62 -1.08 -3.45
N SER A 165 -4.08 -1.00 -4.67
CA SER A 165 -4.56 -1.79 -5.82
C SER A 165 -4.38 -3.28 -5.60
N ALA A 166 -3.24 -3.69 -5.05
CA ALA A 166 -2.95 -5.09 -4.72
C ALA A 166 -3.91 -5.65 -3.66
N ILE A 167 -4.22 -4.87 -2.64
CA ILE A 167 -5.19 -5.23 -1.61
C ILE A 167 -6.60 -5.35 -2.21
N MET A 168 -7.00 -4.44 -3.08
CA MET A 168 -8.29 -4.50 -3.76
C MET A 168 -8.42 -5.78 -4.61
N VAL A 169 -7.40 -6.13 -5.38
CA VAL A 169 -7.36 -7.37 -6.17
C VAL A 169 -7.52 -8.59 -5.27
N TRP A 170 -6.81 -8.63 -4.13
CA TRP A 170 -6.97 -9.71 -3.16
C TRP A 170 -8.39 -9.81 -2.61
N CYS A 171 -8.98 -8.70 -2.19
CA CYS A 171 -10.34 -8.69 -1.64
C CYS A 171 -11.39 -9.21 -2.64
N ILE A 172 -11.26 -8.82 -3.92
CA ILE A 172 -12.14 -9.30 -4.98
C ILE A 172 -11.94 -10.80 -5.19
N ALA A 173 -10.69 -11.26 -5.32
CA ALA A 173 -10.38 -12.67 -5.54
C ALA A 173 -10.85 -13.54 -4.36
N ALA A 174 -10.65 -13.10 -3.12
CA ALA A 174 -11.11 -13.78 -1.93
C ALA A 174 -12.64 -13.89 -1.88
N ALA A 175 -13.36 -12.80 -2.18
CA ALA A 175 -14.82 -12.81 -2.22
C ALA A 175 -15.38 -13.77 -3.30
N VAL A 176 -14.75 -13.81 -4.47
CA VAL A 176 -15.11 -14.76 -5.53
C VAL A 176 -14.83 -16.21 -5.10
N TYR A 177 -13.66 -16.44 -4.50
CA TYR A 177 -13.28 -17.76 -4.00
C TYR A 177 -14.28 -18.28 -2.97
N GLU A 178 -14.64 -17.45 -1.98
CA GLU A 178 -15.61 -17.84 -0.94
C GLU A 178 -16.98 -18.18 -1.52
N ARG A 179 -17.49 -17.37 -2.45
CA ARG A 179 -18.78 -17.66 -3.11
C ARG A 179 -18.78 -18.99 -3.85
N SER A 180 -17.67 -19.36 -4.48
CA SER A 180 -17.57 -20.62 -5.25
C SER A 180 -17.40 -21.88 -4.37
N HIS A 181 -17.09 -21.72 -3.08
CA HIS A 181 -16.84 -22.85 -2.16
C HIS A 181 -17.89 -22.96 -1.02
N THR A 182 -18.85 -22.02 -0.97
CA THR A 182 -19.97 -22.06 0.00
C THR A 182 -21.29 -22.54 -0.62
N GLN A 183 -21.30 -22.84 -1.92
CA GLN A 183 -22.40 -23.53 -2.62
C GLN A 183 -22.12 -25.03 -2.71
#